data_fd870ee9cbd55f5c7901942c1bb666e1
#
_entry.id   fd870ee9cbd55f5c7901942c1bb666e1
#
_cell.length_a   1.000
_cell.length_b   1.000
_cell.length_c   1.000
_cell.angle_alpha   90.00
_cell.angle_beta   90.00
_cell.angle_gamma   90.00
#
_symmetry.space_group_name_H-M   'P 1'
#
loop_
_entity.id
_entity.type
_entity.pdbx_description
1 polymer ?
#
loop_
_entity_poly.entity_id
_entity_poly.type
_entity_poly.pdbx_seq_one_letter_code
_entity_poly.pdbx_strand_id
1 'polypeptide(L)'
;RSSISGDYLSAFVKVATDEGWASLDSAGCRIRTRTGDIATVLIPLSAVESVSGLGCIQYVSASQPMRASMDSARYYSDVADAYAGTKLPQPYTGKGVIVGVVDQGLDFTHPNFYDKEGKAYRIKQVWDQTSPYSKAEYRTEEELLDAACSFDSDVNTHGTHVTGIAAGGGFDTPYQGVANESDMILVATTMQNSDIVDGVDYIFKESERLGRPCVVNLSLGDGIGAVSYTHLR
;
A
#
# COMPACT_ATOMS: atom_id res chain seq x y z
N ARG A 1 -14.38 -10.83 -10.33
CA ARG A 1 -14.10 -11.91 -11.29
C ARG A 1 -14.31 -13.24 -10.57
N SER A 2 -14.87 -14.25 -11.26
CA SER A 2 -15.11 -15.59 -10.71
C SER A 2 -13.79 -16.35 -10.57
N SER A 3 -13.70 -17.31 -9.62
CA SER A 3 -12.64 -18.30 -9.56
C SER A 3 -12.65 -19.26 -10.76
N ILE A 4 -13.75 -19.25 -11.52
CA ILE A 4 -13.93 -20.06 -12.74
C ILE A 4 -13.56 -19.21 -13.95
N SER A 5 -12.67 -19.71 -14.80
CA SER A 5 -12.26 -19.13 -16.08
C SER A 5 -12.38 -20.19 -17.17
N GLY A 6 -13.41 -20.07 -18.01
CA GLY A 6 -13.75 -21.12 -18.96
C GLY A 6 -14.08 -22.44 -18.24
N ASP A 7 -13.46 -23.52 -18.66
CA ASP A 7 -13.65 -24.86 -18.10
C ASP A 7 -12.74 -25.21 -16.91
N TYR A 8 -12.11 -24.18 -16.29
CA TYR A 8 -11.14 -24.36 -15.20
C TYR A 8 -11.52 -23.60 -13.94
N LEU A 9 -11.31 -24.24 -12.79
CA LEU A 9 -11.31 -23.62 -11.47
C LEU A 9 -9.87 -23.16 -11.14
N SER A 10 -9.68 -21.89 -10.82
CA SER A 10 -8.43 -21.41 -10.22
C SER A 10 -8.44 -21.71 -8.72
N ALA A 11 -7.40 -22.37 -8.23
CA ALA A 11 -7.33 -22.81 -6.85
C ALA A 11 -5.90 -22.76 -6.30
N PHE A 12 -5.80 -22.69 -4.96
CA PHE A 12 -4.60 -23.06 -4.22
C PHE A 12 -4.69 -24.52 -3.86
N VAL A 13 -3.62 -25.27 -4.07
CA VAL A 13 -3.52 -26.67 -3.70
C VAL A 13 -2.29 -26.88 -2.84
N LYS A 14 -2.46 -27.59 -1.71
CA LYS A 14 -1.36 -28.06 -0.88
C LYS A 14 -1.25 -29.57 -1.00
N VAL A 15 -0.09 -30.06 -1.38
CA VAL A 15 0.20 -31.50 -1.47
C VAL A 15 0.76 -32.03 -0.15
N ALA A 16 0.44 -33.27 0.18
CA ALA A 16 0.98 -33.97 1.36
C ALA A 16 2.34 -34.60 1.06
N THR A 17 2.54 -34.99 -0.20
CA THR A 17 3.76 -35.69 -0.69
C THR A 17 4.07 -35.20 -2.11
N ASP A 18 5.31 -35.38 -2.56
CA ASP A 18 5.70 -35.01 -3.92
C ASP A 18 4.95 -35.78 -5.02
N GLU A 19 4.39 -36.93 -4.73
CA GLU A 19 3.51 -37.69 -5.63
C GLU A 19 2.24 -36.90 -5.99
N GLY A 20 1.81 -35.98 -5.13
CA GLY A 20 0.68 -35.10 -5.38
C GLY A 20 0.83 -34.26 -6.66
N TRP A 21 2.04 -33.83 -7.00
CA TRP A 21 2.29 -33.07 -8.22
C TRP A 21 2.03 -33.88 -9.49
N ALA A 22 2.50 -35.12 -9.53
CA ALA A 22 2.24 -36.03 -10.65
C ALA A 22 0.76 -36.38 -10.76
N SER A 23 0.07 -36.50 -9.63
CA SER A 23 -1.37 -36.78 -9.59
C SER A 23 -2.19 -35.61 -10.13
N LEU A 24 -1.82 -34.39 -9.82
CA LEU A 24 -2.43 -33.18 -10.39
C LEU A 24 -2.23 -33.09 -11.90
N ASP A 25 -1.03 -33.34 -12.39
CA ASP A 25 -0.73 -33.34 -13.82
C ASP A 25 -1.55 -34.44 -14.55
N SER A 26 -1.60 -35.66 -14.00
CA SER A 26 -2.41 -36.74 -14.54
C SER A 26 -3.90 -36.47 -14.58
N ALA A 27 -4.40 -35.63 -13.67
CA ALA A 27 -5.78 -35.17 -13.64
C ALA A 27 -6.03 -33.99 -14.63
N GLY A 28 -5.05 -33.61 -15.43
CA GLY A 28 -5.15 -32.51 -16.39
C GLY A 28 -5.11 -31.12 -15.78
N CYS A 29 -4.65 -31.01 -14.52
CA CYS A 29 -4.46 -29.73 -13.88
C CYS A 29 -3.25 -28.98 -14.46
N ARG A 30 -3.30 -27.65 -14.43
CA ARG A 30 -2.18 -26.80 -14.85
C ARG A 30 -1.60 -26.11 -13.64
N ILE A 31 -0.41 -26.54 -13.19
CA ILE A 31 0.33 -25.88 -12.13
C ILE A 31 0.92 -24.58 -12.70
N ARG A 32 0.67 -23.45 -12.04
CA ARG A 32 1.13 -22.10 -12.48
C ARG A 32 2.37 -21.66 -11.67
N THR A 33 2.21 -21.56 -10.36
CA THR A 33 3.29 -21.14 -9.46
C THR A 33 3.36 -22.15 -8.32
N ARG A 34 4.54 -22.65 -8.01
CA ARG A 34 4.80 -23.57 -6.91
C ARG A 34 5.75 -22.94 -5.89
N THR A 35 5.39 -23.03 -4.61
CA THR A 35 6.22 -22.59 -3.48
C THR A 35 6.16 -23.64 -2.39
N GLY A 36 7.23 -24.44 -2.28
CA GLY A 36 7.26 -25.58 -1.36
C GLY A 36 6.20 -26.62 -1.70
N ASP A 37 5.32 -26.91 -0.74
CA ASP A 37 4.21 -27.86 -0.83
C ASP A 37 2.88 -27.22 -1.28
N ILE A 38 2.87 -25.94 -1.62
CA ILE A 38 1.71 -25.19 -2.08
C ILE A 38 1.90 -24.74 -3.54
N ALA A 39 0.82 -24.78 -4.32
CA ALA A 39 0.81 -24.20 -5.67
C ALA A 39 -0.51 -23.50 -6.00
N THR A 40 -0.45 -22.57 -6.95
CA THR A 40 -1.63 -22.10 -7.68
C THR A 40 -1.86 -22.99 -8.89
N VAL A 41 -3.08 -23.50 -9.01
CA VAL A 41 -3.43 -24.56 -9.97
C VAL A 41 -4.72 -24.19 -10.70
N LEU A 42 -4.76 -24.46 -12.00
CA LEU A 42 -6.01 -24.50 -12.77
C LEU A 42 -6.48 -25.95 -12.82
N ILE A 43 -7.61 -26.23 -12.19
CA ILE A 43 -8.22 -27.55 -12.11
C ILE A 43 -9.35 -27.61 -13.14
N PRO A 44 -9.37 -28.58 -14.08
CA PRO A 44 -10.54 -28.75 -14.95
C PRO A 44 -11.80 -28.94 -14.11
N LEU A 45 -12.90 -28.29 -14.47
CA LEU A 45 -14.15 -28.41 -13.71
C LEU A 45 -14.62 -29.86 -13.56
N SER A 46 -14.38 -30.68 -14.59
CA SER A 46 -14.66 -32.12 -14.56
C SER A 46 -13.79 -32.93 -13.60
N ALA A 47 -12.65 -32.39 -13.19
CA ALA A 47 -11.67 -33.06 -12.32
C ALA A 47 -11.69 -32.55 -10.86
N VAL A 48 -12.50 -31.53 -10.54
CA VAL A 48 -12.51 -30.91 -9.20
C VAL A 48 -12.81 -31.94 -8.10
N GLU A 49 -13.81 -32.76 -8.29
CA GLU A 49 -14.20 -33.78 -7.30
C GLU A 49 -13.13 -34.85 -7.12
N SER A 50 -12.58 -35.37 -8.22
CA SER A 50 -11.53 -36.37 -8.19
C SER A 50 -10.23 -35.85 -7.55
N VAL A 51 -9.84 -34.61 -7.87
CA VAL A 51 -8.65 -33.96 -7.30
C VAL A 51 -8.81 -33.74 -5.80
N SER A 52 -9.96 -33.26 -5.35
CA SER A 52 -10.21 -33.05 -3.91
C SER A 52 -10.27 -34.33 -3.10
N GLY A 53 -10.53 -35.47 -3.73
CA GLY A 53 -10.55 -36.79 -3.11
C GLY A 53 -9.20 -37.52 -3.09
N LEU A 54 -8.17 -36.98 -3.70
CA LEU A 54 -6.83 -37.60 -3.72
C LEU A 54 -6.17 -37.58 -2.35
N GLY A 55 -5.75 -38.72 -1.83
CA GLY A 55 -5.09 -38.79 -0.51
C GLY A 55 -3.74 -38.12 -0.42
N CYS A 56 -3.10 -37.82 -1.57
CA CYS A 56 -1.87 -37.01 -1.64
C CYS A 56 -2.12 -35.50 -1.66
N ILE A 57 -3.38 -35.04 -1.71
CA ILE A 57 -3.77 -33.65 -1.62
C ILE A 57 -4.25 -33.37 -0.19
N GLN A 58 -3.58 -32.46 0.48
CA GLN A 58 -3.91 -32.06 1.85
C GLN A 58 -5.00 -31.00 1.91
N TYR A 59 -5.01 -30.11 0.92
CA TYR A 59 -5.90 -28.96 0.91
C TYR A 59 -6.13 -28.43 -0.50
N VAL A 60 -7.37 -28.09 -0.82
CA VAL A 60 -7.76 -27.36 -2.04
C VAL A 60 -8.64 -26.19 -1.63
N SER A 61 -8.31 -25.00 -2.08
CA SER A 61 -9.12 -23.80 -1.90
C SER A 61 -9.31 -23.06 -3.21
N ALA A 62 -10.54 -22.85 -3.60
CA ALA A 62 -10.84 -22.01 -4.75
C ALA A 62 -10.31 -20.59 -4.53
N SER A 63 -9.68 -19.99 -5.55
CA SER A 63 -9.25 -18.62 -5.51
C SER A 63 -10.45 -17.69 -5.29
N GLN A 64 -10.34 -16.80 -4.32
CA GLN A 64 -11.36 -15.80 -4.07
C GLN A 64 -11.03 -14.51 -4.85
N PRO A 65 -12.06 -13.81 -5.37
CA PRO A 65 -11.83 -12.51 -5.94
C PRO A 65 -11.33 -11.55 -4.85
N MET A 66 -10.14 -10.99 -5.06
CA MET A 66 -9.63 -9.91 -4.23
C MET A 66 -10.39 -8.63 -4.57
N ARG A 67 -10.88 -7.95 -3.55
CA ARG A 67 -11.42 -6.59 -3.67
C ARG A 67 -10.37 -5.62 -3.17
N ALA A 68 -10.28 -4.44 -3.79
CA ALA A 68 -9.52 -3.34 -3.24
C ALA A 68 -10.08 -2.99 -1.86
N SER A 69 -9.25 -3.10 -0.82
CA SER A 69 -9.71 -3.13 0.59
C SER A 69 -10.08 -1.76 1.16
N MET A 70 -9.83 -0.65 0.44
CA MET A 70 -10.01 0.70 1.00
C MET A 70 -11.48 1.06 1.26
N ASP A 71 -12.43 0.57 0.49
CA ASP A 71 -13.86 0.84 0.70
C ASP A 71 -14.34 0.25 2.02
N SER A 72 -13.97 -1.01 2.24
CA SER A 72 -14.32 -1.73 3.47
C SER A 72 -13.50 -1.26 4.67
N ALA A 73 -12.21 -0.96 4.49
CA ALA A 73 -11.34 -0.50 5.56
C ALA A 73 -11.83 0.81 6.18
N ARG A 74 -12.26 1.78 5.36
CA ARG A 74 -12.85 3.05 5.85
C ARG A 74 -14.13 2.86 6.64
N TYR A 75 -14.95 1.88 6.26
CA TYR A 75 -16.17 1.56 6.99
C TYR A 75 -15.88 0.89 8.34
N TYR A 76 -14.99 -0.10 8.35
CA TYR A 76 -14.65 -0.85 9.58
C TYR A 76 -13.76 -0.09 10.56
N SER A 77 -13.09 0.98 10.10
CA SER A 77 -12.25 1.85 10.96
C SER A 77 -12.95 3.15 11.38
N ASP A 78 -14.27 3.27 11.14
CA ASP A 78 -15.10 4.43 11.48
C ASP A 78 -14.63 5.76 10.84
N VAL A 79 -13.79 5.70 9.80
CA VAL A 79 -13.33 6.89 9.07
C VAL A 79 -14.50 7.62 8.40
N ALA A 80 -15.51 6.89 7.94
CA ALA A 80 -16.72 7.48 7.38
C ALA A 80 -17.49 8.31 8.43
N ASP A 81 -17.53 7.85 9.66
CA ASP A 81 -18.15 8.58 10.80
C ASP A 81 -17.34 9.84 11.15
N ALA A 82 -16.01 9.78 11.07
CA ALA A 82 -15.15 10.95 11.25
C ALA A 82 -15.42 12.03 10.17
N TYR A 83 -15.57 11.61 8.91
CA TYR A 83 -15.90 12.52 7.81
C TYR A 83 -17.29 13.15 7.95
N ALA A 84 -18.27 12.38 8.45
CA ALA A 84 -19.62 12.89 8.70
C ALA A 84 -19.71 13.71 9.99
N GLY A 85 -18.70 13.67 10.85
CA GLY A 85 -18.76 14.25 12.20
C GLY A 85 -19.71 13.51 13.13
N THR A 86 -19.99 12.23 12.87
CA THR A 86 -20.92 11.44 13.68
C THR A 86 -20.39 11.31 15.11
N LYS A 87 -21.17 11.81 16.09
CA LYS A 87 -20.77 11.90 17.50
C LYS A 87 -19.49 12.70 17.78
N LEU A 88 -19.05 13.54 16.85
CA LEU A 88 -17.91 14.42 16.95
C LEU A 88 -18.36 15.88 16.89
N PRO A 89 -17.57 16.86 17.41
CA PRO A 89 -17.93 18.26 17.36
C PRO A 89 -18.11 18.83 15.96
N GLN A 90 -17.43 18.22 14.96
CA GLN A 90 -17.46 18.63 13.55
C GLN A 90 -16.91 17.49 12.68
N PRO A 91 -17.06 17.54 11.33
CA PRO A 91 -16.35 16.69 10.39
C PRO A 91 -14.82 16.84 10.48
N TYR A 92 -14.11 15.71 10.38
CA TYR A 92 -12.64 15.68 10.37
C TYR A 92 -12.14 14.94 9.13
N THR A 93 -11.44 15.66 8.26
CA THR A 93 -10.91 15.19 6.97
C THR A 93 -9.38 15.33 6.87
N GLY A 94 -8.74 15.76 7.96
CA GLY A 94 -7.33 16.13 7.98
C GLY A 94 -7.06 17.59 7.52
N LYS A 95 -8.09 18.37 7.22
CA LYS A 95 -7.92 19.76 6.79
C LYS A 95 -7.17 20.58 7.84
N GLY A 96 -6.13 21.28 7.40
CA GLY A 96 -5.28 22.09 8.28
C GLY A 96 -4.14 21.32 8.93
N VAL A 97 -4.08 19.99 8.79
CA VAL A 97 -3.02 19.13 9.33
C VAL A 97 -2.03 18.76 8.23
N ILE A 98 -0.77 18.54 8.58
CA ILE A 98 0.25 17.93 7.72
C ILE A 98 0.25 16.41 7.97
N VAL A 99 0.16 15.63 6.91
CA VAL A 99 0.53 14.21 6.94
C VAL A 99 1.95 14.07 6.42
N GLY A 100 2.87 13.69 7.29
CA GLY A 100 4.23 13.35 6.94
C GLY A 100 4.33 11.87 6.56
N VAL A 101 5.11 11.55 5.55
CA VAL A 101 5.41 10.16 5.17
C VAL A 101 6.91 10.02 4.94
N VAL A 102 7.53 9.05 5.61
CA VAL A 102 8.92 8.64 5.36
C VAL A 102 8.87 7.25 4.74
N ASP A 103 9.25 7.13 3.47
CA ASP A 103 9.08 5.88 2.71
C ASP A 103 10.03 5.86 1.49
N GLN A 104 9.88 4.88 0.61
CA GLN A 104 10.61 4.74 -0.65
C GLN A 104 9.67 4.82 -1.86
N GLY A 105 10.19 5.33 -2.98
CA GLY A 105 9.48 5.33 -4.26
C GLY A 105 8.27 6.27 -4.28
N LEU A 106 8.54 7.55 -4.36
CA LEU A 106 7.55 8.62 -4.37
C LEU A 106 7.42 9.21 -5.79
N ASP A 107 6.24 9.11 -6.39
CA ASP A 107 5.84 9.81 -7.61
C ASP A 107 5.11 11.09 -7.22
N PHE A 108 5.76 12.24 -7.39
CA PHE A 108 5.21 13.54 -7.01
C PHE A 108 4.10 14.01 -7.95
N THR A 109 4.03 13.46 -9.16
CA THR A 109 3.04 13.85 -10.18
C THR A 109 1.71 13.10 -10.06
N HIS A 110 1.63 12.13 -9.13
CA HIS A 110 0.47 11.25 -9.02
C HIS A 110 -0.83 12.04 -8.78
N PRO A 111 -1.90 11.85 -9.58
CA PRO A 111 -3.13 12.64 -9.52
C PRO A 111 -3.80 12.67 -8.14
N ASN A 112 -3.63 11.61 -7.35
CA ASN A 112 -4.20 11.52 -6.01
C ASN A 112 -3.56 12.48 -4.99
N PHE A 113 -2.50 13.19 -5.36
CA PHE A 113 -1.85 14.22 -4.52
C PHE A 113 -2.39 15.62 -4.76
N TYR A 114 -3.38 15.75 -5.62
CA TYR A 114 -4.21 16.94 -5.74
C TYR A 114 -5.44 16.86 -4.82
N ASP A 115 -6.15 17.97 -4.67
CA ASP A 115 -7.49 17.97 -4.05
C ASP A 115 -8.47 17.16 -4.92
N LYS A 116 -9.67 16.94 -4.41
CA LYS A 116 -10.69 16.16 -5.10
C LYS A 116 -11.09 16.74 -6.46
N GLU A 117 -10.96 18.01 -6.64
CA GLU A 117 -11.25 18.75 -7.88
C GLU A 117 -10.06 18.80 -8.86
N GLY A 118 -8.89 18.30 -8.45
CA GLY A 118 -7.67 18.32 -9.25
C GLY A 118 -7.06 19.73 -9.42
N LYS A 119 -7.38 20.66 -8.53
CA LYS A 119 -7.00 22.08 -8.65
C LYS A 119 -5.86 22.48 -7.73
N ALA A 120 -5.85 21.98 -6.50
CA ALA A 120 -4.86 22.33 -5.51
C ALA A 120 -3.89 21.15 -5.27
N TYR A 121 -2.62 21.39 -5.54
CA TYR A 121 -1.56 20.45 -5.24
C TYR A 121 -1.25 20.44 -3.74
N ARG A 122 -1.15 19.26 -3.13
CA ARG A 122 -1.13 19.12 -1.67
C ARG A 122 0.20 18.68 -1.08
N ILE A 123 1.18 18.26 -1.88
CA ILE A 123 2.54 18.09 -1.38
C ILE A 123 3.16 19.47 -1.22
N LYS A 124 3.58 19.82 -0.01
CA LYS A 124 4.20 21.12 0.31
C LYS A 124 5.70 21.08 0.24
N GLN A 125 6.29 19.94 0.59
CA GLN A 125 7.72 19.77 0.58
C GLN A 125 8.07 18.28 0.43
N VAL A 126 9.24 18.05 -0.17
CA VAL A 126 9.88 16.73 -0.21
C VAL A 126 11.36 16.89 0.11
N TRP A 127 11.87 15.94 0.90
CA TRP A 127 13.29 15.68 1.03
C TRP A 127 13.62 14.31 0.47
N ASP A 128 14.39 14.27 -0.60
CA ASP A 128 14.83 13.03 -1.23
C ASP A 128 16.25 12.68 -0.77
N GLN A 129 16.33 11.80 0.25
CA GLN A 129 17.59 11.28 0.77
C GLN A 129 18.22 10.22 -0.16
N THR A 130 17.45 9.70 -1.13
CA THR A 130 17.93 8.69 -2.09
C THR A 130 18.70 9.30 -3.24
N SER A 131 18.56 10.60 -3.43
CA SER A 131 19.27 11.35 -4.47
C SER A 131 20.79 11.36 -4.23
N PRO A 132 21.60 11.06 -5.25
CA PRO A 132 23.06 11.19 -5.17
C PRO A 132 23.53 12.65 -5.13
N TYR A 133 22.64 13.60 -5.36
CA TYR A 133 22.93 15.02 -5.36
C TYR A 133 22.66 15.59 -3.96
N SER A 134 23.62 16.28 -3.38
CA SER A 134 23.66 16.66 -1.96
C SER A 134 22.60 17.62 -1.45
N LYS A 135 21.55 17.94 -2.20
CA LYS A 135 20.38 18.72 -1.79
C LYS A 135 19.18 18.39 -2.69
N ALA A 136 18.55 17.31 -2.44
CA ALA A 136 17.29 17.01 -3.08
C ALA A 136 16.11 17.40 -2.16
N GLU A 137 16.05 18.69 -1.79
CA GLU A 137 14.89 19.27 -1.14
C GLU A 137 14.10 20.08 -2.16
N TYR A 138 12.82 19.80 -2.25
CA TYR A 138 11.86 20.47 -3.13
C TYR A 138 10.81 21.17 -2.26
N ARG A 139 10.61 22.47 -2.48
CA ARG A 139 9.79 23.34 -1.62
C ARG A 139 8.66 24.04 -2.35
N THR A 140 8.61 23.92 -3.66
CA THR A 140 7.57 24.52 -4.51
C THR A 140 6.92 23.45 -5.39
N GLU A 141 5.69 23.70 -5.81
CA GLU A 141 4.99 22.82 -6.75
C GLU A 141 5.76 22.67 -8.06
N GLU A 142 6.35 23.76 -8.57
CA GLU A 142 7.13 23.75 -9.80
C GLU A 142 8.35 22.81 -9.69
N GLU A 143 9.14 22.93 -8.61
CA GLU A 143 10.29 22.03 -8.35
C GLU A 143 9.87 20.57 -8.24
N LEU A 144 8.74 20.29 -7.61
CA LEU A 144 8.23 18.94 -7.42
C LEU A 144 7.75 18.31 -8.73
N LEU A 145 7.02 19.10 -9.54
CA LEU A 145 6.53 18.61 -10.82
C LEU A 145 7.66 18.48 -11.86
N ASP A 146 8.70 19.31 -11.77
CA ASP A 146 9.91 19.22 -12.62
C ASP A 146 10.76 17.98 -12.23
N ALA A 147 10.93 17.72 -10.94
CA ALA A 147 11.60 16.51 -10.45
C ALA A 147 10.80 15.23 -10.73
N ALA A 148 9.50 15.34 -10.79
CA ALA A 148 8.51 14.31 -11.05
C ALA A 148 8.45 13.18 -9.99
N CYS A 149 9.58 12.66 -9.52
CA CYS A 149 9.62 11.53 -8.59
C CYS A 149 10.91 11.52 -7.76
N SER A 150 10.95 10.71 -6.71
CA SER A 150 12.19 10.43 -5.98
C SER A 150 13.17 9.60 -6.81
N PHE A 151 14.45 9.68 -6.51
CA PHE A 151 15.50 9.01 -7.28
C PHE A 151 15.35 7.48 -7.31
N ASP A 152 14.77 6.89 -6.28
CA ASP A 152 14.54 5.46 -6.15
C ASP A 152 13.20 4.97 -6.75
N SER A 153 12.42 5.83 -7.38
CA SER A 153 11.06 5.50 -7.87
C SER A 153 11.04 4.48 -9.01
N ASP A 154 12.13 4.36 -9.78
CA ASP A 154 12.24 3.37 -10.86
C ASP A 154 12.20 1.92 -10.35
N VAL A 155 12.58 1.70 -9.10
CA VAL A 155 12.67 0.36 -8.48
C VAL A 155 11.62 0.13 -7.39
N ASN A 156 10.95 1.19 -6.94
CA ASN A 156 9.98 1.11 -5.86
C ASN A 156 8.87 2.15 -6.07
N THR A 157 7.65 1.81 -5.69
CA THR A 157 6.47 2.70 -5.71
C THR A 157 5.68 2.63 -4.40
N HIS A 158 6.28 2.05 -3.36
CA HIS A 158 5.61 1.78 -2.09
C HIS A 158 5.18 3.09 -1.41
N GLY A 159 6.04 4.10 -1.36
CA GLY A 159 5.75 5.39 -0.76
C GLY A 159 4.59 6.14 -1.42
N THR A 160 4.49 6.07 -2.76
CA THR A 160 3.33 6.62 -3.49
C THR A 160 2.02 5.97 -3.05
N HIS A 161 2.01 4.64 -2.95
CA HIS A 161 0.84 3.88 -2.54
C HIS A 161 0.45 4.18 -1.08
N VAL A 162 1.42 4.16 -0.16
CA VAL A 162 1.22 4.47 1.26
C VAL A 162 0.70 5.89 1.45
N THR A 163 1.30 6.87 0.76
CA THR A 163 0.86 8.27 0.80
C THR A 163 -0.56 8.42 0.28
N GLY A 164 -0.91 7.73 -0.79
CA GLY A 164 -2.27 7.71 -1.34
C GLY A 164 -3.30 7.17 -0.34
N ILE A 165 -2.96 6.12 0.40
CA ILE A 165 -3.82 5.55 1.45
C ILE A 165 -3.97 6.51 2.63
N ALA A 166 -2.89 7.14 3.06
CA ALA A 166 -2.90 8.05 4.20
C ALA A 166 -3.62 9.37 3.90
N ALA A 167 -3.32 9.99 2.76
CA ALA A 167 -3.65 11.38 2.49
C ALA A 167 -4.17 11.68 1.08
N GLY A 168 -4.40 10.68 0.23
CA GLY A 168 -4.86 10.91 -1.15
C GLY A 168 -6.16 11.68 -1.25
N GLY A 169 -6.27 12.65 -2.19
CA GLY A 169 -7.44 13.51 -2.36
C GLY A 169 -8.61 12.87 -3.08
N GLY A 170 -8.34 11.82 -3.87
CA GLY A 170 -9.38 11.12 -4.62
C GLY A 170 -9.74 11.79 -5.94
N PHE A 171 -8.83 12.57 -6.53
CA PHE A 171 -9.05 13.17 -7.84
C PHE A 171 -9.26 12.09 -8.91
N ASP A 172 -10.34 12.23 -9.68
CA ASP A 172 -10.75 11.32 -10.76
C ASP A 172 -10.88 9.83 -10.33
N THR A 173 -11.11 9.58 -9.04
CA THR A 173 -11.27 8.24 -8.49
C THR A 173 -12.22 8.22 -7.30
N PRO A 174 -12.96 7.13 -7.05
CA PRO A 174 -13.72 6.96 -5.82
C PRO A 174 -12.83 6.69 -4.60
N TYR A 175 -11.53 6.45 -4.81
CA TYR A 175 -10.59 6.09 -3.75
C TYR A 175 -9.86 7.33 -3.25
N GLN A 176 -10.09 7.68 -1.99
CA GLN A 176 -9.41 8.75 -1.29
C GLN A 176 -8.74 8.22 -0.01
N GLY A 177 -7.71 8.90 0.44
CA GLY A 177 -6.99 8.57 1.68
C GLY A 177 -7.79 8.91 2.93
N VAL A 178 -7.27 8.49 4.08
CA VAL A 178 -7.90 8.73 5.40
C VAL A 178 -7.94 10.23 5.74
N ALA A 179 -6.85 10.96 5.49
CA ALA A 179 -6.76 12.41 5.69
C ALA A 179 -6.82 13.15 4.34
N ASN A 180 -7.94 13.00 3.63
CA ASN A 180 -8.09 13.37 2.23
C ASN A 180 -8.06 14.89 1.95
N GLU A 181 -8.12 15.74 2.97
CA GLU A 181 -7.96 17.20 2.87
C GLU A 181 -6.70 17.72 3.58
N SER A 182 -5.82 16.84 4.06
CA SER A 182 -4.52 17.24 4.62
C SER A 182 -3.57 17.70 3.53
N ASP A 183 -2.59 18.52 3.88
CA ASP A 183 -1.39 18.68 3.07
C ASP A 183 -0.32 17.67 3.47
N MET A 184 0.71 17.49 2.64
CA MET A 184 1.72 16.45 2.80
C MET A 184 3.13 17.03 2.84
N ILE A 185 4.00 16.43 3.67
CA ILE A 185 5.46 16.56 3.61
C ILE A 185 6.02 15.16 3.48
N LEU A 186 6.82 14.90 2.45
CA LEU A 186 7.30 13.56 2.14
C LEU A 186 8.82 13.49 2.26
N VAL A 187 9.31 12.32 2.69
CA VAL A 187 10.74 12.01 2.71
C VAL A 187 10.95 10.68 2.01
N ALA A 188 11.68 10.70 0.89
CA ALA A 188 12.18 9.49 0.27
C ALA A 188 13.45 9.06 1.02
N THR A 189 13.39 7.93 1.73
CA THR A 189 14.48 7.51 2.63
C THR A 189 15.32 6.37 2.06
N THR A 190 16.60 6.33 2.42
CA THR A 190 17.51 5.23 2.08
C THR A 190 17.23 3.94 2.87
N MET A 191 16.26 3.96 3.78
CA MET A 191 15.91 2.88 4.72
C MET A 191 16.98 2.58 5.79
N GLN A 192 17.97 3.45 5.95
CA GLN A 192 18.85 3.41 7.12
C GLN A 192 18.10 3.99 8.33
N ASN A 193 18.28 3.38 9.52
CA ASN A 193 17.59 3.83 10.73
C ASN A 193 17.86 5.31 11.06
N SER A 194 19.09 5.79 10.84
CA SER A 194 19.46 7.20 11.00
C SER A 194 18.66 8.11 10.06
N ASP A 195 18.56 7.72 8.80
CA ASP A 195 17.91 8.53 7.77
C ASP A 195 16.41 8.60 8.00
N ILE A 196 15.81 7.52 8.54
CA ILE A 196 14.39 7.53 8.96
C ILE A 196 14.19 8.53 10.11
N VAL A 197 15.08 8.52 11.12
CA VAL A 197 15.01 9.47 12.25
C VAL A 197 15.16 10.91 11.77
N ASP A 198 16.14 11.17 10.90
CA ASP A 198 16.38 12.48 10.31
C ASP A 198 15.17 12.92 9.46
N GLY A 199 14.54 12.00 8.73
CA GLY A 199 13.35 12.25 7.95
C GLY A 199 12.14 12.64 8.82
N VAL A 200 11.95 11.98 9.94
CA VAL A 200 10.89 12.31 10.91
C VAL A 200 11.15 13.69 11.53
N ASP A 201 12.37 13.98 11.94
CA ASP A 201 12.76 15.28 12.51
C ASP A 201 12.56 16.40 11.49
N TYR A 202 12.93 16.16 10.23
CA TYR A 202 12.68 17.09 9.13
C TYR A 202 11.19 17.44 8.99
N ILE A 203 10.31 16.43 8.97
CA ILE A 203 8.86 16.64 8.85
C ILE A 203 8.33 17.50 10.00
N PHE A 204 8.73 17.22 11.24
CA PHE A 204 8.30 18.01 12.39
C PHE A 204 8.78 19.45 12.32
N LYS A 205 10.05 19.70 11.99
CA LYS A 205 10.62 21.03 11.83
C LYS A 205 9.92 21.84 10.75
N GLU A 206 9.67 21.22 9.59
CA GLU A 206 9.00 21.91 8.49
C GLU A 206 7.52 22.17 8.78
N SER A 207 6.85 21.25 9.49
CA SER A 207 5.46 21.48 9.94
C SER A 207 5.36 22.61 10.94
N GLU A 208 6.33 22.70 11.88
CA GLU A 208 6.43 23.82 12.81
C GLU A 208 6.68 25.15 12.08
N ARG A 209 7.58 25.17 11.11
CA ARG A 209 7.83 26.34 10.24
C ARG A 209 6.58 26.79 9.48
N LEU A 210 5.74 25.85 9.09
CA LEU A 210 4.44 26.13 8.44
C LEU A 210 3.34 26.50 9.45
N GLY A 211 3.62 26.42 10.76
CA GLY A 211 2.65 26.71 11.83
C GLY A 211 1.49 25.71 11.87
N ARG A 212 1.72 24.45 11.50
CA ARG A 212 0.67 23.44 11.36
C ARG A 212 0.95 22.17 12.18
N PRO A 213 -0.08 21.60 12.80
CA PRO A 213 0.06 20.30 13.44
C PRO A 213 0.36 19.21 12.39
N CYS A 214 1.13 18.19 12.77
CA CYS A 214 1.41 17.08 11.87
C CYS A 214 1.29 15.72 12.52
N VAL A 215 1.10 14.71 11.67
CA VAL A 215 1.14 13.28 11.99
C VAL A 215 2.08 12.62 11.00
N VAL A 216 3.00 11.77 11.47
CA VAL A 216 3.95 11.06 10.61
C VAL A 216 3.53 9.60 10.48
N ASN A 217 3.47 9.12 9.23
CA ASN A 217 3.29 7.72 8.90
C ASN A 217 4.62 7.06 8.57
N LEU A 218 4.89 5.94 9.22
CA LEU A 218 6.03 5.06 8.98
C LEU A 218 5.48 3.67 8.64
N SER A 219 5.33 3.37 7.35
CA SER A 219 4.90 2.04 6.89
C SER A 219 6.11 1.16 6.62
N LEU A 220 7.01 1.12 7.60
CA LEU A 220 8.31 0.50 7.55
C LEU A 220 8.38 -0.62 8.59
N GLY A 221 9.10 -1.68 8.28
CA GLY A 221 9.32 -2.77 9.21
C GLY A 221 10.56 -3.56 8.83
N ASP A 222 11.26 -4.03 9.84
CA ASP A 222 12.32 -5.01 9.67
C ASP A 222 11.88 -6.31 10.38
N GLY A 223 12.20 -7.46 9.79
CA GLY A 223 11.79 -8.76 10.31
C GLY A 223 12.42 -9.15 11.65
N ILE A 224 13.35 -8.35 12.17
CA ILE A 224 14.08 -8.60 13.42
C ILE A 224 13.67 -7.60 14.53
N GLY A 225 13.21 -6.40 14.17
CA GLY A 225 12.95 -5.30 15.10
C GLY A 225 11.50 -5.08 15.52
N ALA A 226 10.53 -5.60 14.77
CA ALA A 226 9.12 -5.28 14.95
C ALA A 226 8.52 -5.66 16.32
N VAL A 227 9.15 -6.53 17.08
CA VAL A 227 8.69 -6.98 18.40
C VAL A 227 9.15 -6.06 19.53
N SER A 228 10.21 -5.27 19.31
CA SER A 228 10.84 -4.46 20.36
C SER A 228 10.22 -3.07 20.51
N TYR A 229 9.55 -2.54 19.49
CA TYR A 229 9.04 -1.15 19.48
C TYR A 229 7.58 -0.99 19.84
N THR A 230 6.82 -2.07 20.03
CA THR A 230 5.40 -2.02 20.43
C THR A 230 5.19 -1.58 21.89
N HIS A 231 6.26 -1.32 22.65
CA HIS A 231 6.20 -1.00 24.07
C HIS A 231 6.88 0.32 24.46
N LEU A 232 7.21 1.20 23.52
CA LEU A 232 7.60 2.58 23.83
C LEU A 232 6.31 3.40 24.10
N ARG A 233 6.05 3.59 25.38
CA ARG A 233 5.05 4.54 25.92
C ARG A 233 5.64 5.94 25.94
#